data_74952e62bb4e40121dea6b76e8cbad97
#
_entry.id   74952e62bb4e40121dea6b76e8cbad97
#
_cell.length_a   1.000
_cell.length_b   1.000
_cell.length_c   1.000
_cell.angle_alpha   90.00
_cell.angle_beta   90.00
_cell.angle_gamma   90.00
#
_symmetry.space_group_name_H-M   'P 1'
#
loop_
_entity.id
_entity.type
_entity.pdbx_description
1 polymer ?
#
loop_
_entity_poly.entity_id
_entity_poly.type
_entity_poly.pdbx_seq_one_letter_code
_entity_poly.pdbx_strand_id
1 'polypeptide(L)'
;IADTVVCVSPGGVSGVLTPEQAFQPENIRTLYGLTEQQYTALFGTPEPEAEKAPAGKPQFEHYVRSGQKLLRCGYTTGTCAALGAAGAARLLLTGREPETVALRTPKGIVVEVAPIYCRSTDTGAACAIRKDGGDDVDVTTGLPVVASVVLEPDAPGVRIFGGEGVGRVTKPGLDQPVGEAAINHVPRQMIAEALEREAENAAYTGGFAVTISVEGGAETAKRTFNPHIGVEGGLSILGTSGI
;
A
#
# COMPACT_ATOMS: atom_id res chain seq x y z
N ILE A 1 9.53 -11.62 8.48
CA ILE A 1 8.21 -11.31 9.05
C ILE A 1 7.38 -12.56 8.85
N ALA A 2 6.73 -13.06 9.93
CA ALA A 2 5.93 -14.27 9.84
C ALA A 2 4.77 -14.06 8.87
N ASP A 3 4.62 -14.96 7.90
CA ASP A 3 3.48 -14.96 6.98
C ASP A 3 2.18 -15.35 7.69
N THR A 4 2.25 -15.62 8.99
CA THR A 4 1.17 -16.22 9.76
C THR A 4 1.23 -15.77 11.21
N VAL A 5 0.10 -15.34 11.76
CA VAL A 5 -0.10 -15.06 13.18
C VAL A 5 -0.86 -16.22 13.81
N VAL A 6 -0.24 -16.86 14.80
CA VAL A 6 -0.91 -17.89 15.59
C VAL A 6 -1.59 -17.23 16.77
N CYS A 7 -2.91 -17.29 16.81
CA CYS A 7 -3.71 -16.72 17.87
C CYS A 7 -3.87 -17.75 19.00
N VAL A 8 -3.35 -17.42 20.18
CA VAL A 8 -3.42 -18.26 21.38
C VAL A 8 -4.30 -17.58 22.41
N SER A 9 -5.39 -18.22 22.81
CA SER A 9 -6.26 -17.80 23.90
C SER A 9 -6.05 -18.72 25.13
N PRO A 10 -6.55 -18.38 26.32
CA PRO A 10 -6.43 -19.23 27.51
C PRO A 10 -6.98 -20.66 27.35
N GLY A 11 -7.78 -20.91 26.32
CA GLY A 11 -8.31 -22.25 25.96
C GLY A 11 -7.54 -23.00 24.88
N GLY A 12 -6.42 -22.48 24.37
CA GLY A 12 -5.61 -23.10 23.32
C GLY A 12 -5.44 -22.24 22.07
N VAL A 13 -4.97 -22.86 20.98
CA VAL A 13 -4.81 -22.19 19.67
C VAL A 13 -6.19 -21.98 19.07
N SER A 14 -6.59 -20.71 18.91
CA SER A 14 -7.91 -20.34 18.40
C SER A 14 -7.94 -20.11 16.88
N GLY A 15 -6.78 -20.00 16.22
CA GLY A 15 -6.71 -19.86 14.76
C GLY A 15 -5.32 -19.51 14.27
N VAL A 16 -5.17 -19.67 12.96
CA VAL A 16 -3.97 -19.25 12.21
C VAL A 16 -4.46 -18.18 11.24
N LEU A 17 -4.03 -16.94 11.43
CA LEU A 17 -4.45 -15.77 10.65
C LEU A 17 -3.25 -15.17 9.92
N THR A 18 -3.49 -14.47 8.84
CA THR A 18 -2.46 -13.56 8.32
C THR A 18 -2.29 -12.37 9.29
N PRO A 19 -1.16 -11.67 9.28
CA PRO A 19 -0.99 -10.46 10.08
C PRO A 19 -2.13 -9.45 9.88
N GLU A 20 -2.60 -9.30 8.65
CA GLU A 20 -3.71 -8.39 8.30
C GLU A 20 -5.04 -8.85 8.90
N GLN A 21 -5.33 -10.14 8.85
CA GLN A 21 -6.53 -10.73 9.48
C GLN A 21 -6.49 -10.64 11.00
N ALA A 22 -5.32 -10.84 11.62
CA ALA A 22 -5.19 -10.78 13.08
C ALA A 22 -5.56 -9.39 13.65
N PHE A 23 -5.42 -8.34 12.86
CA PHE A 23 -5.71 -6.97 13.25
C PHE A 23 -7.11 -6.45 12.84
N GLN A 24 -7.96 -7.31 12.27
CA GLN A 24 -9.36 -6.96 12.04
C GLN A 24 -10.14 -6.81 13.36
N PRO A 25 -11.10 -5.85 13.46
CA PRO A 25 -11.83 -5.57 14.69
C PRO A 25 -12.43 -6.80 15.36
N GLU A 26 -13.06 -7.66 14.58
CA GLU A 26 -13.69 -8.90 15.04
C GLU A 26 -12.68 -9.92 15.58
N ASN A 27 -11.51 -10.00 14.94
CA ASN A 27 -10.43 -10.90 15.37
C ASN A 27 -9.74 -10.36 16.62
N ILE A 28 -9.52 -9.06 16.72
CA ILE A 28 -9.02 -8.40 17.94
C ILE A 28 -9.97 -8.65 19.10
N ARG A 29 -11.28 -8.46 18.89
CA ARG A 29 -12.29 -8.73 19.94
C ARG A 29 -12.23 -10.16 20.42
N THR A 30 -12.16 -11.11 19.49
CA THR A 30 -12.08 -12.55 19.80
C THR A 30 -10.79 -12.91 20.50
N LEU A 31 -9.64 -12.40 20.02
CA LEU A 31 -8.31 -12.68 20.55
C LEU A 31 -8.10 -12.20 21.97
N TYR A 32 -8.62 -11.02 22.29
CA TYR A 32 -8.45 -10.40 23.60
C TYR A 32 -9.67 -10.56 24.50
N GLY A 33 -10.71 -11.28 24.05
CA GLY A 33 -11.94 -11.50 24.81
C GLY A 33 -12.69 -10.21 25.14
N LEU A 34 -12.59 -9.19 24.28
CA LEU A 34 -13.19 -7.89 24.51
C LEU A 34 -14.69 -7.93 24.23
N THR A 35 -15.46 -7.34 25.13
CA THR A 35 -16.86 -6.99 24.84
C THR A 35 -16.92 -5.85 23.82
N GLU A 36 -18.06 -5.68 23.17
CA GLU A 36 -18.27 -4.57 22.21
C GLU A 36 -18.06 -3.21 22.85
N GLN A 37 -18.50 -3.03 24.09
CA GLN A 37 -18.29 -1.81 24.85
C GLN A 37 -16.80 -1.54 25.15
N GLN A 38 -16.05 -2.58 25.51
CA GLN A 38 -14.62 -2.48 25.77
C GLN A 38 -13.85 -2.20 24.47
N TYR A 39 -14.22 -2.86 23.37
CA TYR A 39 -13.64 -2.58 22.07
C TYR A 39 -13.89 -1.13 21.64
N THR A 40 -15.15 -0.66 21.73
CA THR A 40 -15.56 0.70 21.40
C THR A 40 -14.85 1.75 22.28
N ALA A 41 -14.64 1.46 23.56
CA ALA A 41 -13.92 2.36 24.46
C ALA A 41 -12.42 2.49 24.12
N LEU A 42 -11.82 1.42 23.58
CA LEU A 42 -10.39 1.39 23.21
C LEU A 42 -10.11 1.89 21.79
N PHE A 43 -11.01 1.62 20.86
CA PHE A 43 -10.78 1.81 19.42
C PHE A 43 -11.80 2.74 18.75
N GLY A 44 -12.79 3.23 19.49
CA GLY A 44 -13.92 4.01 18.95
C GLY A 44 -15.03 3.12 18.39
N THR A 45 -16.21 3.70 18.16
CA THR A 45 -17.29 3.02 17.42
C THR A 45 -16.83 2.78 16.00
N PRO A 46 -16.94 1.55 15.46
CA PRO A 46 -16.80 1.39 14.02
C PRO A 46 -17.86 2.28 13.36
N GLU A 47 -17.40 3.26 12.57
CA GLU A 47 -18.34 4.01 11.76
C GLU A 47 -19.10 3.04 10.85
N PRO A 48 -20.43 3.24 10.65
CA PRO A 48 -21.16 2.46 9.67
C PRO A 48 -20.40 2.57 8.34
N GLU A 49 -20.20 1.44 7.67
CA GLU A 49 -19.52 1.39 6.36
C GLU A 49 -20.07 2.52 5.50
N ALA A 50 -19.23 3.51 5.21
CA ALA A 50 -19.59 4.56 4.27
C ALA A 50 -20.04 3.85 2.99
N GLU A 51 -21.27 4.10 2.54
CA GLU A 51 -21.83 3.52 1.32
C GLU A 51 -20.76 3.64 0.22
N LYS A 52 -20.17 2.50 -0.15
CA LYS A 52 -19.21 2.44 -1.25
C LYS A 52 -19.93 2.98 -2.47
N ALA A 53 -19.48 4.13 -2.98
CA ALA A 53 -19.93 4.63 -4.27
C ALA A 53 -19.95 3.46 -5.26
N PRO A 54 -20.96 3.34 -6.14
CA PRO A 54 -21.10 2.19 -7.03
C PRO A 54 -19.80 2.00 -7.80
N ALA A 55 -19.08 0.96 -7.45
CA ALA A 55 -17.83 0.61 -8.07
C ALA A 55 -18.12 0.25 -9.53
N GLY A 56 -17.54 1.00 -10.47
CA GLY A 56 -17.40 0.53 -11.84
C GLY A 56 -16.75 -0.87 -11.83
N LYS A 57 -16.78 -1.58 -12.98
CA LYS A 57 -16.10 -2.87 -13.08
C LYS A 57 -14.69 -2.79 -12.47
N PRO A 58 -14.31 -3.75 -11.62
CA PRO A 58 -12.97 -3.75 -11.03
C PRO A 58 -11.93 -3.76 -12.16
N GLN A 59 -10.89 -2.94 -12.03
CA GLN A 59 -9.82 -2.88 -13.04
C GLN A 59 -8.89 -4.10 -12.96
N PHE A 60 -8.93 -4.82 -11.82
CA PHE A 60 -8.11 -5.99 -11.56
C PHE A 60 -8.99 -7.17 -11.15
N GLU A 61 -8.91 -8.25 -11.92
CA GLU A 61 -9.65 -9.48 -11.71
C GLU A 61 -8.69 -10.65 -11.52
N HIS A 62 -8.34 -10.94 -10.29
CA HIS A 62 -7.62 -12.12 -9.89
C HIS A 62 -8.32 -12.75 -8.69
N TYR A 63 -8.55 -14.06 -8.76
CA TYR A 63 -9.34 -14.76 -7.75
C TYR A 63 -8.53 -15.90 -7.14
N VAL A 64 -8.67 -16.05 -5.82
CA VAL A 64 -8.09 -17.16 -5.06
C VAL A 64 -9.19 -17.96 -4.35
N ARG A 65 -8.98 -19.25 -4.20
CA ARG A 65 -9.88 -20.08 -3.40
C ARG A 65 -9.49 -20.01 -1.93
N SER A 66 -10.48 -19.67 -1.08
CA SER A 66 -10.39 -19.78 0.37
C SER A 66 -11.51 -20.70 0.86
N GLY A 67 -11.19 -21.96 1.13
CA GLY A 67 -12.20 -22.99 1.40
C GLY A 67 -13.15 -23.19 0.22
N GLN A 68 -14.46 -22.93 0.45
CA GLN A 68 -15.49 -23.04 -0.58
C GLN A 68 -15.78 -21.71 -1.29
N LYS A 69 -15.17 -20.61 -0.86
CA LYS A 69 -15.38 -19.28 -1.44
C LYS A 69 -14.30 -18.97 -2.47
N LEU A 70 -14.70 -18.28 -3.52
CA LEU A 70 -13.81 -17.65 -4.48
C LEU A 70 -13.73 -16.17 -4.13
N LEU A 71 -12.55 -15.71 -3.70
CA LEU A 71 -12.33 -14.34 -3.28
C LEU A 71 -11.55 -13.57 -4.34
N ARG A 72 -12.00 -12.36 -4.67
CA ARG A 72 -11.27 -11.45 -5.54
C ARG A 72 -10.11 -10.82 -4.76
N CYS A 73 -8.91 -10.95 -5.27
CA CYS A 73 -7.75 -10.28 -4.73
C CYS A 73 -7.77 -8.79 -5.08
N GLY A 74 -7.31 -7.99 -4.16
CA GLY A 74 -6.85 -6.64 -4.41
C GLY A 74 -5.35 -6.58 -4.69
N TYR A 75 -4.77 -5.38 -4.65
CA TYR A 75 -3.33 -5.15 -4.72
C TYR A 75 -2.90 -4.20 -3.61
N THR A 76 -1.67 -4.38 -3.13
CA THR A 76 -1.15 -3.73 -1.93
C THR A 76 -0.84 -2.24 -2.15
N THR A 77 -0.68 -1.48 -1.05
CA THR A 77 -0.21 -0.08 -1.11
C THR A 77 1.17 0.02 -1.76
N GLY A 78 2.04 -0.98 -1.58
CA GLY A 78 3.33 -1.07 -2.26
C GLY A 78 3.20 -1.22 -3.77
N THR A 79 2.24 -2.04 -4.24
CA THR A 79 1.93 -2.17 -5.67
C THR A 79 1.39 -0.86 -6.25
N CYS A 80 0.49 -0.17 -5.53
CA CYS A 80 0.02 1.15 -5.95
C CYS A 80 1.18 2.15 -6.10
N ALA A 81 2.09 2.19 -5.10
CA ALA A 81 3.25 3.09 -5.13
C ALA A 81 4.16 2.80 -6.32
N ALA A 82 4.45 1.53 -6.61
CA ALA A 82 5.29 1.14 -7.74
C ALA A 82 4.63 1.41 -9.10
N LEU A 83 3.32 1.16 -9.24
CA LEU A 83 2.57 1.52 -10.46
C LEU A 83 2.54 3.04 -10.67
N GLY A 84 2.31 3.81 -9.60
CA GLY A 84 2.36 5.27 -9.66
C GLY A 84 3.73 5.78 -10.08
N ALA A 85 4.81 5.21 -9.52
CA ALA A 85 6.18 5.56 -9.88
C ALA A 85 6.48 5.27 -11.36
N ALA A 86 6.08 4.09 -11.86
CA ALA A 86 6.22 3.75 -13.27
C ALA A 86 5.46 4.73 -14.18
N GLY A 87 4.21 5.07 -13.83
CA GLY A 87 3.40 6.01 -14.61
C GLY A 87 4.01 7.40 -14.67
N ALA A 88 4.45 7.94 -13.53
CA ALA A 88 5.10 9.25 -13.46
C ALA A 88 6.43 9.27 -14.22
N ALA A 89 7.27 8.23 -14.09
CA ALA A 89 8.53 8.11 -14.82
C ALA A 89 8.29 8.01 -16.34
N ARG A 90 7.31 7.22 -16.77
CA ARG A 90 6.94 7.11 -18.19
C ARG A 90 6.55 8.46 -18.76
N LEU A 91 5.70 9.22 -18.04
CA LEU A 91 5.33 10.57 -18.47
C LEU A 91 6.54 11.48 -18.62
N LEU A 92 7.47 11.48 -17.65
CA LEU A 92 8.68 12.30 -17.69
C LEU A 92 9.61 11.92 -18.85
N LEU A 93 9.78 10.63 -19.09
CA LEU A 93 10.74 10.13 -20.08
C LEU A 93 10.19 10.16 -21.50
N THR A 94 8.86 10.08 -21.68
CA THR A 94 8.24 10.02 -23.01
C THR A 94 7.42 11.24 -23.38
N GLY A 95 7.05 12.08 -22.40
CA GLY A 95 6.13 13.21 -22.58
C GLY A 95 4.67 12.79 -22.79
N ARG A 96 4.33 11.52 -22.58
CA ARG A 96 2.96 10.99 -22.83
C ARG A 96 2.36 10.44 -21.54
N GLU A 97 1.14 10.86 -21.26
CA GLU A 97 0.37 10.29 -20.15
C GLU A 97 0.01 8.83 -20.47
N PRO A 98 0.29 7.86 -19.55
CA PRO A 98 -0.08 6.48 -19.76
C PRO A 98 -1.58 6.28 -19.52
N GLU A 99 -2.28 5.62 -20.45
CA GLU A 99 -3.68 5.20 -20.27
C GLU A 99 -3.77 4.10 -19.20
N THR A 100 -2.81 3.19 -19.19
CA THR A 100 -2.66 2.15 -18.16
C THR A 100 -1.21 2.02 -17.73
N VAL A 101 -1.03 1.55 -16.50
CA VAL A 101 0.27 1.18 -15.94
C VAL A 101 0.22 -0.27 -15.46
N ALA A 102 1.30 -1.01 -15.72
CA ALA A 102 1.36 -2.42 -15.39
C ALA A 102 2.69 -2.78 -14.75
N LEU A 103 2.64 -3.69 -13.77
CA LEU A 103 3.85 -4.31 -13.22
C LEU A 103 3.59 -5.79 -12.89
N ARG A 104 4.66 -6.55 -12.79
CA ARG A 104 4.64 -7.91 -12.24
C ARG A 104 4.96 -7.85 -10.75
N THR A 105 4.04 -8.34 -9.94
CA THR A 105 4.21 -8.39 -8.48
C THR A 105 5.24 -9.46 -8.09
N PRO A 106 5.77 -9.45 -6.85
CA PRO A 106 6.65 -10.50 -6.32
C PRO A 106 6.04 -11.90 -6.42
N LYS A 107 4.71 -12.00 -6.33
CA LYS A 107 3.98 -13.27 -6.52
C LYS A 107 3.87 -13.71 -7.98
N GLY A 108 4.41 -12.93 -8.92
CA GLY A 108 4.40 -13.23 -10.35
C GLY A 108 3.12 -12.83 -11.10
N ILE A 109 2.16 -12.22 -10.41
CA ILE A 109 0.89 -11.77 -10.99
C ILE A 109 1.08 -10.40 -11.61
N VAL A 110 0.57 -10.20 -12.82
CA VAL A 110 0.57 -8.90 -13.47
C VAL A 110 -0.65 -8.11 -12.98
N VAL A 111 -0.40 -6.93 -12.45
CA VAL A 111 -1.43 -5.94 -12.12
C VAL A 111 -1.35 -4.83 -13.15
N GLU A 112 -2.45 -4.58 -13.86
CA GLU A 112 -2.59 -3.51 -14.85
C GLU A 112 -3.83 -2.70 -14.51
N VAL A 113 -3.66 -1.38 -14.36
CA VAL A 113 -4.73 -0.46 -13.97
C VAL A 113 -4.58 0.89 -14.65
N ALA A 114 -5.68 1.60 -14.87
CA ALA A 114 -5.68 2.99 -15.26
C ALA A 114 -5.38 3.87 -14.03
N PRO A 115 -4.48 4.85 -14.13
CA PRO A 115 -4.28 5.84 -13.08
C PRO A 115 -5.54 6.67 -12.81
N ILE A 116 -5.69 7.19 -11.58
CA ILE A 116 -6.67 8.24 -11.29
C ILE A 116 -6.31 9.50 -12.08
N TYR A 117 -5.03 9.82 -12.06
CA TYR A 117 -4.40 10.85 -12.90
C TYR A 117 -2.90 10.55 -13.04
N CYS A 118 -2.31 11.06 -14.12
CA CYS A 118 -0.87 11.11 -14.30
C CYS A 118 -0.56 12.45 -14.96
N ARG A 119 0.17 13.34 -14.27
CA ARG A 119 0.35 14.74 -14.71
C ARG A 119 1.74 15.27 -14.40
N SER A 120 2.21 16.19 -15.22
CA SER A 120 3.41 16.97 -14.93
C SER A 120 3.20 17.89 -13.74
N THR A 121 4.27 18.16 -13.01
CA THR A 121 4.35 19.11 -11.89
C THR A 121 5.49 20.08 -12.17
N ASP A 122 5.66 21.12 -11.34
CA ASP A 122 6.72 22.12 -11.53
C ASP A 122 8.13 21.50 -11.49
N THR A 123 8.32 20.39 -10.81
CA THR A 123 9.64 19.76 -10.62
C THR A 123 9.76 18.36 -11.22
N GLY A 124 8.67 17.79 -11.74
CA GLY A 124 8.66 16.41 -12.20
C GLY A 124 7.30 15.95 -12.70
N ALA A 125 6.86 14.77 -12.31
CA ALA A 125 5.52 14.26 -12.58
C ALA A 125 4.94 13.54 -11.37
N ALA A 126 3.61 13.49 -11.27
CA ALA A 126 2.88 12.76 -10.25
C ALA A 126 1.84 11.85 -10.89
N CYS A 127 1.74 10.62 -10.40
CA CYS A 127 0.77 9.64 -10.84
C CYS A 127 0.08 9.00 -9.63
N ALA A 128 -1.24 8.97 -9.64
CA ALA A 128 -2.07 8.46 -8.55
C ALA A 128 -2.75 7.16 -8.95
N ILE A 129 -2.63 6.15 -8.10
CA ILE A 129 -3.27 4.84 -8.26
C ILE A 129 -4.29 4.65 -7.14
N ARG A 130 -5.50 4.26 -7.48
CA ARG A 130 -6.55 3.92 -6.51
C ARG A 130 -6.22 2.58 -5.86
N LYS A 131 -6.16 2.54 -4.53
CA LYS A 131 -6.02 1.28 -3.79
C LYS A 131 -7.30 0.45 -3.94
N ASP A 132 -7.16 -0.79 -4.36
CA ASP A 132 -8.23 -1.78 -4.39
C ASP A 132 -7.88 -2.94 -3.45
N GLY A 133 -8.67 -3.15 -2.42
CA GLY A 133 -8.51 -4.23 -1.44
C GLY A 133 -9.10 -5.56 -1.88
N GLY A 134 -9.80 -5.59 -3.02
CA GLY A 134 -10.54 -6.80 -3.43
C GLY A 134 -11.76 -7.04 -2.52
N ASP A 135 -11.95 -8.30 -2.18
CA ASP A 135 -13.00 -8.73 -1.22
C ASP A 135 -12.52 -8.66 0.24
N ASP A 136 -11.27 -8.24 0.47
CA ASP A 136 -10.76 -8.05 1.82
C ASP A 136 -11.22 -6.70 2.39
N VAL A 137 -11.52 -6.70 3.70
CA VAL A 137 -11.95 -5.49 4.41
C VAL A 137 -10.70 -4.68 4.78
N ASP A 138 -10.29 -3.81 3.88
CA ASP A 138 -9.11 -2.96 4.02
C ASP A 138 -9.54 -1.49 4.09
N VAL A 139 -9.28 -0.84 5.21
CA VAL A 139 -9.59 0.59 5.44
C VAL A 139 -8.88 1.53 4.46
N THR A 140 -7.84 1.05 3.78
CA THR A 140 -7.12 1.81 2.76
C THR A 140 -7.76 1.70 1.37
N THR A 141 -8.76 0.84 1.20
CA THR A 141 -9.48 0.68 -0.08
C THR A 141 -10.08 2.01 -0.53
N GLY A 142 -9.84 2.35 -1.78
CA GLY A 142 -10.32 3.59 -2.41
C GLY A 142 -9.37 4.77 -2.27
N LEU A 143 -8.39 4.75 -1.36
CA LEU A 143 -7.44 5.83 -1.19
C LEU A 143 -6.52 5.98 -2.41
N PRO A 144 -6.26 7.22 -2.85
CA PRO A 144 -5.23 7.49 -3.84
C PRO A 144 -3.83 7.33 -3.21
N VAL A 145 -3.03 6.47 -3.80
CA VAL A 145 -1.57 6.37 -3.53
C VAL A 145 -0.85 7.11 -4.65
N VAL A 146 -0.14 8.16 -4.29
CA VAL A 146 0.51 9.06 -5.25
C VAL A 146 2.02 8.85 -5.22
N ALA A 147 2.62 8.68 -6.38
CA ALA A 147 4.06 8.75 -6.56
C ALA A 147 4.43 10.03 -7.33
N SER A 148 5.21 10.89 -6.70
CA SER A 148 5.81 12.07 -7.33
C SER A 148 7.25 11.76 -7.66
N VAL A 149 7.63 11.83 -8.94
CA VAL A 149 8.94 11.46 -9.47
C VAL A 149 9.64 12.68 -10.05
N VAL A 150 10.92 12.80 -9.74
CA VAL A 150 11.84 13.80 -10.28
C VAL A 150 13.02 13.07 -10.91
N LEU A 151 13.44 13.49 -12.09
CA LEU A 151 14.64 12.96 -12.75
C LEU A 151 15.90 13.51 -12.07
N GLU A 152 16.90 12.66 -11.89
CA GLU A 152 18.22 13.01 -11.35
C GLU A 152 19.31 12.60 -12.34
N PRO A 153 19.56 13.42 -13.38
CA PRO A 153 20.48 13.02 -14.47
C PRO A 153 21.91 12.74 -14.00
N ASP A 154 22.35 13.43 -12.96
CA ASP A 154 23.74 13.38 -12.46
C ASP A 154 23.92 12.44 -11.26
N ALA A 155 22.84 11.81 -10.76
CA ALA A 155 22.85 10.93 -9.59
C ALA A 155 22.17 9.60 -9.90
N PRO A 156 22.89 8.57 -10.34
CA PRO A 156 22.29 7.29 -10.68
C PRO A 156 21.66 6.60 -9.47
N GLY A 157 20.62 5.79 -9.73
CA GLY A 157 19.91 5.04 -8.71
C GLY A 157 18.57 5.65 -8.34
N VAL A 158 17.91 5.06 -7.34
CA VAL A 158 16.55 5.44 -6.92
C VAL A 158 16.55 5.83 -5.44
N ARG A 159 16.13 7.05 -5.17
CA ARG A 159 15.93 7.56 -3.79
C ARG A 159 14.45 7.64 -3.48
N ILE A 160 14.01 7.02 -2.38
CA ILE A 160 12.60 6.87 -2.03
C ILE A 160 12.31 7.59 -0.72
N PHE A 161 11.31 8.47 -0.75
CA PHE A 161 10.89 9.31 0.37
C PHE A 161 9.40 9.07 0.69
N GLY A 162 9.02 9.24 1.95
CA GLY A 162 7.63 9.33 2.37
C GLY A 162 7.18 10.78 2.41
N GLY A 163 6.05 11.04 1.79
CA GLY A 163 5.34 12.32 1.77
C GLY A 163 4.11 12.32 2.68
N GLU A 164 3.15 13.17 2.38
CA GLU A 164 1.92 13.30 3.14
C GLU A 164 1.15 11.98 3.20
N GLY A 165 0.61 11.65 4.38
CA GLY A 165 -0.17 10.44 4.62
C GLY A 165 0.64 9.15 4.71
N VAL A 166 1.96 9.19 4.49
CA VAL A 166 2.89 8.08 4.78
C VAL A 166 3.48 8.27 6.18
N GLY A 167 3.38 7.25 7.01
CA GLY A 167 3.86 7.29 8.39
C GLY A 167 5.38 7.25 8.51
N ARG A 168 5.87 7.64 9.69
CA ARG A 168 7.28 7.48 10.08
C ARG A 168 7.41 6.43 11.16
N VAL A 169 8.49 5.68 11.11
CA VAL A 169 8.85 4.72 12.15
C VAL A 169 9.32 5.44 13.39
N THR A 170 8.68 5.17 14.53
CA THR A 170 9.00 5.79 15.83
C THR A 170 9.53 4.81 16.87
N LYS A 171 9.39 3.49 16.60
CA LYS A 171 9.86 2.43 17.51
C LYS A 171 10.79 1.46 16.78
N PRO A 172 11.81 0.91 17.46
CA PRO A 172 12.68 -0.11 16.89
C PRO A 172 11.93 -1.43 16.68
N GLY A 173 12.46 -2.28 15.77
CA GLY A 173 11.91 -3.61 15.47
C GLY A 173 10.99 -3.68 14.27
N LEU A 174 10.74 -2.57 13.61
CA LEU A 174 10.06 -2.52 12.31
C LEU A 174 11.05 -2.72 11.15
N ASP A 175 10.52 -2.90 9.95
CA ASP A 175 11.30 -3.12 8.73
C ASP A 175 12.28 -1.97 8.43
N GLN A 176 11.86 -0.74 8.69
CA GLN A 176 12.69 0.45 8.49
C GLN A 176 13.21 1.00 9.84
N PRO A 177 14.39 1.65 9.82
CA PRO A 177 14.93 2.31 11.00
C PRO A 177 14.02 3.41 11.56
N VAL A 178 14.18 3.69 12.85
CA VAL A 178 13.49 4.82 13.52
C VAL A 178 13.84 6.13 12.80
N GLY A 179 12.83 6.94 12.53
CA GLY A 179 12.94 8.22 11.81
C GLY A 179 12.70 8.09 10.30
N GLU A 180 12.79 6.89 9.74
CA GLU A 180 12.53 6.66 8.31
C GLU A 180 11.04 6.59 7.98
N ALA A 181 10.72 6.83 6.70
CA ALA A 181 9.38 6.60 6.20
C ALA A 181 8.99 5.12 6.28
N ALA A 182 7.78 4.84 6.73
CA ALA A 182 7.25 3.49 6.87
C ALA A 182 6.91 2.87 5.50
N ILE A 183 7.90 2.78 4.62
CA ILE A 183 7.84 2.11 3.32
C ILE A 183 8.75 0.89 3.40
N ASN A 184 8.16 -0.29 3.50
CA ASN A 184 8.91 -1.52 3.73
C ASN A 184 9.83 -1.88 2.56
N HIS A 185 10.79 -2.79 2.78
CA HIS A 185 11.82 -3.13 1.79
C HIS A 185 11.23 -3.68 0.48
N VAL A 186 10.21 -4.56 0.53
CA VAL A 186 9.59 -5.10 -0.69
C VAL A 186 8.92 -4.01 -1.53
N PRO A 187 8.05 -3.12 -1.00
CA PRO A 187 7.60 -1.93 -1.71
C PRO A 187 8.74 -1.06 -2.27
N ARG A 188 9.81 -0.81 -1.51
CA ARG A 188 10.96 -0.06 -2.01
C ARG A 188 11.62 -0.73 -3.20
N GLN A 189 11.80 -2.05 -3.14
CA GLN A 189 12.33 -2.83 -4.25
C GLN A 189 11.41 -2.76 -5.47
N MET A 190 10.10 -2.95 -5.31
CA MET A 190 9.13 -2.86 -6.40
C MET A 190 9.13 -1.49 -7.08
N ILE A 191 9.25 -0.40 -6.29
CA ILE A 191 9.35 0.96 -6.80
C ILE A 191 10.64 1.13 -7.61
N ALA A 192 11.78 0.68 -7.09
CA ALA A 192 13.06 0.78 -7.78
C ALA A 192 13.04 0.00 -9.09
N GLU A 193 12.63 -1.26 -9.08
CA GLU A 193 12.52 -2.11 -10.29
C GLU A 193 11.57 -1.51 -11.35
N ALA A 194 10.47 -0.89 -10.90
CA ALA A 194 9.53 -0.23 -11.82
C ALA A 194 10.16 1.00 -12.50
N LEU A 195 10.90 1.83 -11.76
CA LEU A 195 11.61 2.99 -12.30
C LEU A 195 12.75 2.59 -13.20
N GLU A 196 13.55 1.60 -12.81
CA GLU A 196 14.65 1.06 -13.61
C GLU A 196 14.15 0.52 -14.96
N ARG A 197 13.02 -0.18 -14.97
CA ARG A 197 12.39 -0.67 -16.20
C ARG A 197 11.96 0.48 -17.13
N GLU A 198 11.37 1.54 -16.60
CA GLU A 198 11.00 2.70 -17.42
C GLU A 198 12.26 3.44 -17.93
N ALA A 199 13.33 3.49 -17.14
CA ALA A 199 14.62 4.03 -17.56
C ALA A 199 15.22 3.21 -18.72
N GLU A 200 15.25 1.87 -18.59
CA GLU A 200 15.72 0.97 -19.65
C GLU A 200 14.92 1.16 -20.95
N ASN A 201 13.59 1.21 -20.86
CA ASN A 201 12.70 1.40 -22.01
C ASN A 201 12.95 2.73 -22.74
N ALA A 202 13.38 3.77 -22.02
CA ALA A 202 13.65 5.10 -22.55
C ALA A 202 15.14 5.38 -22.80
N ALA A 203 16.02 4.41 -22.56
CA ALA A 203 17.48 4.57 -22.60
C ALA A 203 18.00 5.73 -21.71
N TYR A 204 17.32 5.95 -20.57
CA TYR A 204 17.72 6.95 -19.58
C TYR A 204 18.73 6.36 -18.60
N THR A 205 19.84 7.06 -18.39
CA THR A 205 20.98 6.59 -17.57
C THR A 205 21.11 7.31 -16.22
N GLY A 206 20.31 8.35 -15.99
CA GLY A 206 20.24 9.04 -14.69
C GLY A 206 19.42 8.27 -13.66
N GLY A 207 19.26 8.85 -12.49
CA GLY A 207 18.47 8.30 -11.42
C GLY A 207 17.14 9.01 -11.22
N PHE A 208 16.47 8.64 -10.11
CA PHE A 208 15.15 9.15 -9.74
C PHE A 208 15.11 9.48 -8.26
N ALA A 209 14.45 10.59 -7.93
CA ALA A 209 13.92 10.84 -6.61
C ALA A 209 12.39 10.63 -6.64
N VAL A 210 11.87 9.75 -5.78
CA VAL A 210 10.43 9.47 -5.72
C VAL A 210 9.91 9.71 -4.32
N THR A 211 8.82 10.45 -4.21
CA THR A 211 8.08 10.67 -2.96
C THR A 211 6.74 9.97 -3.05
N ILE A 212 6.46 9.09 -2.10
CA ILE A 212 5.19 8.37 -2.00
C ILE A 212 4.29 9.07 -0.98
N SER A 213 3.09 9.41 -1.38
CA SER A 213 2.05 10.02 -0.54
C SER A 213 0.76 9.20 -0.61
N VAL A 214 -0.09 9.33 0.41
CA VAL A 214 -1.43 8.72 0.43
C VAL A 214 -2.44 9.79 0.80
N GLU A 215 -3.29 10.17 -0.14
CA GLU A 215 -4.32 11.18 0.12
C GLU A 215 -5.31 10.65 1.18
N GLY A 216 -5.51 11.42 2.26
CA GLY A 216 -6.31 10.98 3.41
C GLY A 216 -5.62 9.94 4.32
N GLY A 217 -4.36 9.59 4.02
CA GLY A 217 -3.63 8.55 4.74
C GLY A 217 -3.40 8.85 6.22
N ALA A 218 -3.14 10.10 6.58
CA ALA A 218 -2.93 10.50 7.98
C ALA A 218 -4.20 10.30 8.84
N GLU A 219 -5.37 10.62 8.28
CA GLU A 219 -6.65 10.41 8.97
C GLU A 219 -7.01 8.93 9.05
N THR A 220 -6.84 8.21 7.94
CA THR A 220 -7.08 6.76 7.90
C THR A 220 -6.17 6.01 8.85
N ALA A 221 -4.91 6.43 9.03
CA ALA A 221 -3.97 5.80 9.94
C ALA A 221 -4.43 5.78 11.40
N LYS A 222 -5.22 6.76 11.83
CA LYS A 222 -5.80 6.81 13.18
C LYS A 222 -6.75 5.64 13.44
N ARG A 223 -7.31 5.05 12.40
CA ARG A 223 -8.22 3.89 12.45
C ARG A 223 -7.51 2.56 12.19
N THR A 224 -6.19 2.59 12.07
CA THR A 224 -5.35 1.40 11.87
C THR A 224 -4.54 1.10 13.14
N PHE A 225 -3.84 -0.03 13.12
CA PHE A 225 -2.94 -0.42 14.20
C PHE A 225 -1.57 0.30 14.15
N ASN A 226 -1.31 1.11 13.13
CA ASN A 226 -0.03 1.78 12.90
C ASN A 226 0.52 2.53 14.14
N PRO A 227 -0.26 3.40 14.82
CA PRO A 227 0.26 4.11 16.00
C PRO A 227 0.71 3.18 17.12
N HIS A 228 0.04 2.06 17.32
CA HIS A 228 0.38 1.09 18.36
C HIS A 228 1.69 0.35 18.11
N ILE A 229 1.99 0.05 16.86
CA ILE A 229 3.24 -0.62 16.46
C ILE A 229 4.42 0.34 16.28
N GLY A 230 4.20 1.65 16.36
CA GLY A 230 5.27 2.65 16.24
C GLY A 230 5.41 3.20 14.82
N VAL A 231 4.30 3.37 14.12
CA VAL A 231 4.22 4.15 12.87
C VAL A 231 3.27 5.32 13.10
N GLU A 232 3.77 6.52 13.01
CA GLU A 232 3.04 7.74 13.32
C GLU A 232 2.94 8.68 12.11
N GLY A 233 1.87 9.50 12.08
CA GLY A 233 1.64 10.54 11.08
C GLY A 233 1.06 10.05 9.76
N GLY A 234 0.88 8.73 9.56
CA GLY A 234 0.32 8.20 8.33
C GLY A 234 0.29 6.68 8.26
N LEU A 235 0.02 6.17 7.07
CA LEU A 235 -0.06 4.74 6.77
C LEU A 235 1.33 4.15 6.49
N SER A 236 1.47 2.85 6.73
CA SER A 236 2.60 2.07 6.23
C SER A 236 2.35 1.68 4.77
N ILE A 237 3.40 1.76 3.95
CA ILE A 237 3.39 1.22 2.59
C ILE A 237 3.91 -0.21 2.65
N LEU A 238 3.00 -1.16 2.51
CA LEU A 238 3.22 -2.59 2.75
C LEU A 238 2.95 -3.41 1.50
N GLY A 239 3.30 -4.70 1.58
CA GLY A 239 2.95 -5.72 0.61
C GLY A 239 4.14 -6.60 0.24
N THR A 240 4.18 -7.82 0.77
CA THR A 240 5.24 -8.81 0.47
C THR A 240 4.95 -9.58 -0.82
N SER A 241 3.67 -9.83 -1.13
CA SER A 241 3.21 -10.55 -2.32
C SER A 241 2.82 -9.62 -3.48
N GLY A 242 2.49 -8.37 -3.17
CA GLY A 242 1.96 -7.39 -4.12
C GLY A 242 0.45 -7.44 -4.32
N ILE A 243 -0.19 -8.53 -3.91
CA ILE A 243 -1.65 -8.71 -3.95
C ILE A 243 -2.16 -9.22 -2.63
#